data_c76f0ae05049bb370c82eb29c9f69c06
#
_entry.id   c76f0ae05049bb370c82eb29c9f69c06
#
_cell.length_a   1.000
_cell.length_b   1.000
_cell.length_c   1.000
_cell.angle_alpha   90.00
_cell.angle_beta   90.00
_cell.angle_gamma   90.00
#
_symmetry.space_group_name_H-M   'P 1'
#
loop_
_entity.id
_entity.type
_entity.pdbx_description
1 polymer ?
#
loop_
_entity_poly.entity_id
_entity_poly.type
_entity_poly.pdbx_seq_one_letter_code
_entity_poly.pdbx_strand_id
1 'polypeptide(L)'
;MKYAKSDLDKVLEYYSMEYQDKGKYYQIRSYCHHHHGDGDYKLYAYFNDDSSVSMYCYSSCGSMNLVGFMMNYRDVSYPQAMSELNTIIGGKRIDGFFSQDLYNPATLINHTKVEEQEVSEISKKLLERYHPYAYGGWVDEGIGVETQRKFGIRYSISENKIIIPQLDVNGRLIGVRGRSLDQYEIDNFGKYRPVRYKGKTLSYPTSLNLYGLFQNKRNILNAGRVVVFESEKSVMQLDTIMNGRGNGVALSGSSISNWQIDELSKLGINEVVVGLDKDYQDEEARKLRAEMIVKMFKKMLLRFNVSVLFDDCDGVLGYKDSPTDCGKEPFYKLMRARKVMS
;
A
#
# COMPACT_ATOMS: atom_id res chain seq x y z
N MET A 1 -22.82 -3.64 1.24
CA MET A 1 -23.52 -4.78 0.65
C MET A 1 -22.54 -5.92 0.57
N LYS A 2 -22.89 -7.12 1.03
CA LYS A 2 -22.02 -8.31 1.01
C LYS A 2 -22.49 -9.22 -0.13
N TYR A 3 -21.55 -9.75 -0.90
CA TYR A 3 -21.80 -10.67 -2.01
C TYR A 3 -21.31 -12.07 -1.64
N ALA A 4 -22.05 -13.10 -2.05
CA ALA A 4 -21.70 -14.48 -1.80
C ALA A 4 -20.74 -15.03 -2.89
N LYS A 5 -20.16 -16.21 -2.62
CA LYS A 5 -19.36 -16.95 -3.61
C LYS A 5 -20.14 -17.16 -4.92
N SER A 6 -21.43 -17.55 -4.82
CA SER A 6 -22.30 -17.75 -5.97
C SER A 6 -22.54 -16.51 -6.85
N ASP A 7 -22.42 -15.31 -6.27
CA ASP A 7 -22.52 -14.07 -7.03
C ASP A 7 -21.24 -13.82 -7.83
N LEU A 8 -20.08 -14.12 -7.22
CA LEU A 8 -18.80 -14.07 -7.91
C LEU A 8 -18.76 -15.11 -9.05
N ASP A 9 -19.22 -16.34 -8.81
CA ASP A 9 -19.25 -17.40 -9.82
C ASP A 9 -20.00 -16.94 -11.06
N LYS A 10 -21.19 -16.32 -10.89
CA LYS A 10 -21.99 -15.77 -12.01
C LYS A 10 -21.24 -14.68 -12.78
N VAL A 11 -20.50 -13.82 -12.09
CA VAL A 11 -19.71 -12.74 -12.73
C VAL A 11 -18.57 -13.35 -13.53
N LEU A 12 -17.82 -14.30 -12.96
CA LEU A 12 -16.71 -14.96 -13.64
C LEU A 12 -17.19 -15.73 -14.88
N GLU A 13 -18.32 -16.43 -14.77
CA GLU A 13 -18.95 -17.15 -15.90
C GLU A 13 -19.44 -16.18 -16.98
N TYR A 14 -20.16 -15.11 -16.59
CA TYR A 14 -20.72 -14.13 -17.54
C TYR A 14 -19.64 -13.49 -18.42
N TYR A 15 -18.47 -13.20 -17.85
CA TYR A 15 -17.35 -12.63 -18.60
C TYR A 15 -16.32 -13.65 -19.08
N SER A 16 -16.59 -14.97 -18.91
CA SER A 16 -15.68 -16.06 -19.29
C SER A 16 -14.26 -15.85 -18.71
N MET A 17 -14.18 -15.43 -17.44
CA MET A 17 -12.92 -15.12 -16.77
C MET A 17 -12.20 -16.39 -16.32
N GLU A 18 -10.90 -16.42 -16.51
CA GLU A 18 -10.06 -17.54 -16.08
C GLU A 18 -9.71 -17.41 -14.59
N TYR A 19 -9.89 -18.48 -13.84
CA TYR A 19 -9.54 -18.58 -12.43
C TYR A 19 -9.16 -20.01 -12.04
N GLN A 20 -8.48 -20.12 -10.90
CA GLN A 20 -8.13 -21.39 -10.27
C GLN A 20 -8.83 -21.50 -8.93
N ASP A 21 -9.64 -22.53 -8.73
CA ASP A 21 -10.25 -22.82 -7.44
C ASP A 21 -9.23 -23.50 -6.51
N LYS A 22 -8.97 -22.90 -5.36
CA LYS A 22 -8.07 -23.42 -4.30
C LYS A 22 -8.86 -23.83 -3.04
N GLY A 23 -10.18 -24.00 -3.15
CA GLY A 23 -11.10 -24.39 -2.09
C GLY A 23 -11.48 -23.24 -1.17
N LYS A 24 -10.53 -22.60 -0.48
CA LYS A 24 -10.76 -21.48 0.43
C LYS A 24 -10.76 -20.10 -0.25
N TYR A 25 -10.29 -20.03 -1.48
CA TYR A 25 -10.23 -18.80 -2.27
C TYR A 25 -10.13 -19.13 -3.76
N TYR A 26 -10.50 -18.19 -4.61
CA TYR A 26 -10.17 -18.20 -6.02
C TYR A 26 -8.94 -17.37 -6.29
N GLN A 27 -8.08 -17.87 -7.16
CA GLN A 27 -6.98 -17.14 -7.73
C GLN A 27 -7.34 -16.80 -9.18
N ILE A 28 -7.57 -15.52 -9.46
CA ILE A 28 -8.16 -15.03 -10.69
C ILE A 28 -7.10 -14.26 -11.47
N ARG A 29 -7.13 -14.29 -12.80
CA ARG A 29 -6.30 -13.37 -13.59
C ARG A 29 -6.57 -11.92 -13.22
N SER A 30 -5.58 -11.05 -13.39
CA SER A 30 -5.61 -9.65 -12.90
C SER A 30 -6.50 -8.74 -13.75
N TYR A 31 -7.72 -9.17 -14.06
CA TYR A 31 -8.68 -8.42 -14.89
C TYR A 31 -9.04 -7.03 -14.36
N CYS A 32 -8.84 -6.79 -13.07
CA CYS A 32 -9.19 -5.51 -12.44
C CYS A 32 -8.34 -4.31 -12.90
N HIS A 33 -7.28 -4.52 -13.67
CA HIS A 33 -6.44 -3.46 -14.24
C HIS A 33 -5.87 -3.80 -15.62
N HIS A 34 -6.11 -5.03 -16.13
CA HIS A 34 -5.73 -5.45 -17.46
C HIS A 34 -6.91 -6.11 -18.17
N HIS A 35 -7.51 -5.41 -19.13
CA HIS A 35 -8.70 -5.88 -19.84
C HIS A 35 -8.47 -7.15 -20.69
N HIS A 36 -7.21 -7.49 -21.00
CA HIS A 36 -6.83 -8.62 -21.84
C HIS A 36 -6.11 -9.75 -21.08
N GLY A 37 -5.96 -9.65 -19.75
CA GLY A 37 -5.35 -10.68 -18.91
C GLY A 37 -3.92 -11.00 -19.33
N ASP A 38 -2.96 -10.37 -18.72
CA ASP A 38 -1.52 -10.53 -18.97
C ASP A 38 -0.91 -11.83 -18.41
N GLY A 39 -1.72 -12.82 -18.10
CA GLY A 39 -1.28 -14.13 -17.62
C GLY A 39 -1.08 -14.24 -16.10
N ASP A 40 -0.98 -13.13 -15.38
CA ASP A 40 -0.69 -13.13 -13.94
C ASP A 40 -1.95 -13.34 -13.08
N TYR A 41 -1.95 -14.40 -12.30
CA TYR A 41 -3.02 -14.72 -11.33
C TYR A 41 -2.80 -14.00 -9.98
N LYS A 42 -2.89 -12.67 -9.96
CA LYS A 42 -2.63 -11.84 -8.76
C LYS A 42 -3.88 -11.24 -8.10
N LEU A 43 -5.06 -11.54 -8.63
CA LEU A 43 -6.33 -11.20 -8.01
C LEU A 43 -6.85 -12.40 -7.23
N TYR A 44 -7.08 -12.23 -5.94
CA TYR A 44 -7.55 -13.28 -5.03
C TYR A 44 -8.95 -12.94 -4.54
N ALA A 45 -9.85 -13.90 -4.54
CA ALA A 45 -11.17 -13.80 -3.93
C ALA A 45 -11.28 -14.79 -2.77
N TYR A 46 -11.29 -14.27 -1.56
CA TYR A 46 -11.37 -15.05 -0.32
C TYR A 46 -12.82 -15.26 0.10
N PHE A 47 -13.12 -16.46 0.56
CA PHE A 47 -14.44 -16.82 1.08
C PHE A 47 -14.39 -16.75 2.61
N ASN A 48 -15.14 -15.81 3.16
CA ASN A 48 -15.20 -15.57 4.60
C ASN A 48 -16.17 -16.54 5.28
N ASP A 49 -16.06 -16.71 6.59
CA ASP A 49 -16.91 -17.60 7.39
C ASP A 49 -18.40 -17.24 7.31
N ASP A 50 -18.73 -15.99 7.02
CA ASP A 50 -20.10 -15.49 6.81
C ASP A 50 -20.60 -15.66 5.37
N SER A 51 -19.91 -16.48 4.58
CA SER A 51 -20.18 -16.71 3.15
C SER A 51 -20.01 -15.50 2.24
N SER A 52 -19.48 -14.39 2.73
CA SER A 52 -19.19 -13.22 1.91
C SER A 52 -17.84 -13.36 1.17
N VAL A 53 -17.70 -12.64 0.05
CA VAL A 53 -16.48 -12.59 -0.75
C VAL A 53 -15.73 -11.29 -0.49
N SER A 54 -14.44 -11.40 -0.20
CA SER A 54 -13.50 -10.30 -0.15
C SER A 54 -12.44 -10.50 -1.24
N MET A 55 -12.17 -9.48 -2.04
CA MET A 55 -11.20 -9.56 -3.12
C MET A 55 -9.97 -8.72 -2.82
N TYR A 56 -8.79 -9.21 -3.23
CA TYR A 56 -7.54 -8.50 -3.09
C TYR A 56 -6.66 -8.69 -4.33
N CYS A 57 -6.27 -7.59 -4.96
CA CYS A 57 -5.30 -7.59 -6.05
C CYS A 57 -3.91 -7.28 -5.50
N TYR A 58 -2.99 -8.24 -5.64
CA TYR A 58 -1.61 -8.10 -5.15
C TYR A 58 -0.69 -7.29 -6.09
N SER A 59 -1.20 -6.86 -7.26
CA SER A 59 -0.43 -6.02 -8.17
C SER A 59 -0.64 -4.53 -7.89
N SER A 60 -1.85 -4.01 -8.11
CA SER A 60 -2.07 -2.55 -8.13
C SER A 60 -3.36 -2.07 -7.46
N CYS A 61 -4.44 -2.88 -7.45
CA CYS A 61 -5.76 -2.37 -7.02
C CYS A 61 -6.01 -2.50 -5.51
N GLY A 62 -5.26 -3.38 -4.80
CA GLY A 62 -5.45 -3.62 -3.36
C GLY A 62 -6.76 -4.32 -3.04
N SER A 63 -7.33 -4.02 -1.85
CA SER A 63 -8.59 -4.59 -1.38
C SER A 63 -9.79 -3.98 -2.10
N MET A 64 -10.73 -4.83 -2.52
CA MET A 64 -11.97 -4.40 -3.16
C MET A 64 -13.10 -5.39 -2.85
N ASN A 65 -14.33 -4.94 -3.00
CA ASN A 65 -15.51 -5.82 -3.06
C ASN A 65 -15.87 -6.10 -4.53
N LEU A 66 -16.89 -6.93 -4.74
CA LEU A 66 -17.33 -7.33 -6.08
C LEU A 66 -17.75 -6.12 -6.96
N VAL A 67 -18.34 -5.08 -6.37
CA VAL A 67 -18.69 -3.85 -7.11
C VAL A 67 -17.43 -3.10 -7.52
N GLY A 68 -16.46 -2.94 -6.60
CA GLY A 68 -15.18 -2.31 -6.89
C GLY A 68 -14.39 -3.06 -7.98
N PHE A 69 -14.47 -4.38 -7.97
CA PHE A 69 -13.91 -5.20 -9.06
C PHE A 69 -14.58 -4.88 -10.41
N MET A 70 -15.92 -4.81 -10.45
CA MET A 70 -16.66 -4.47 -11.66
C MET A 70 -16.33 -3.05 -12.16
N MET A 71 -16.21 -2.08 -11.25
CA MET A 71 -15.82 -0.72 -11.62
C MET A 71 -14.45 -0.68 -12.29
N ASN A 72 -13.47 -1.40 -11.72
CA ASN A 72 -12.11 -1.45 -12.25
C ASN A 72 -12.05 -2.23 -13.57
N TYR A 73 -12.71 -3.38 -13.64
CA TYR A 73 -12.70 -4.24 -14.83
C TYR A 73 -13.38 -3.56 -16.04
N ARG A 74 -14.51 -2.88 -15.80
CA ARG A 74 -15.33 -2.28 -16.86
C ARG A 74 -15.01 -0.80 -17.10
N ASP A 75 -14.17 -0.21 -16.27
CA ASP A 75 -13.90 1.25 -16.25
C ASP A 75 -15.19 2.09 -16.21
N VAL A 76 -16.10 1.71 -15.31
CA VAL A 76 -17.42 2.34 -15.18
C VAL A 76 -17.64 2.95 -13.81
N SER A 77 -18.60 3.85 -13.70
CA SER A 77 -19.02 4.45 -12.43
C SER A 77 -19.72 3.44 -11.51
N TYR A 78 -19.75 3.72 -10.21
CA TYR A 78 -20.44 2.87 -9.23
C TYR A 78 -21.89 2.54 -9.59
N PRO A 79 -22.76 3.49 -10.02
CA PRO A 79 -24.12 3.16 -10.41
C PRO A 79 -24.21 2.21 -11.62
N GLN A 80 -23.31 2.36 -12.58
CA GLN A 80 -23.23 1.50 -13.76
C GLN A 80 -22.80 0.09 -13.38
N ALA A 81 -21.73 -0.04 -12.56
CA ALA A 81 -21.25 -1.33 -12.05
C ALA A 81 -22.36 -2.05 -11.25
N MET A 82 -23.09 -1.33 -10.39
CA MET A 82 -24.20 -1.88 -9.62
C MET A 82 -25.35 -2.36 -10.51
N SER A 83 -25.73 -1.60 -11.54
CA SER A 83 -26.78 -1.98 -12.48
C SER A 83 -26.41 -3.24 -13.24
N GLU A 84 -25.18 -3.30 -13.74
CA GLU A 84 -24.65 -4.46 -14.49
C GLU A 84 -24.56 -5.69 -13.59
N LEU A 85 -24.02 -5.55 -12.38
CA LEU A 85 -23.91 -6.63 -11.40
C LEU A 85 -25.29 -7.17 -11.02
N ASN A 86 -26.28 -6.32 -10.75
CA ASN A 86 -27.64 -6.74 -10.45
C ASN A 86 -28.27 -7.52 -11.63
N THR A 87 -27.96 -7.16 -12.85
CA THR A 87 -28.41 -7.90 -14.05
C THR A 87 -27.79 -9.31 -14.10
N ILE A 88 -26.49 -9.41 -13.84
CA ILE A 88 -25.75 -10.69 -13.87
C ILE A 88 -26.20 -11.63 -12.75
N ILE A 89 -26.33 -11.13 -11.52
CA ILE A 89 -26.70 -11.98 -10.38
C ILE A 89 -28.20 -12.31 -10.30
N GLY A 90 -29.01 -11.71 -11.17
CA GLY A 90 -30.45 -11.98 -11.22
C GLY A 90 -31.25 -11.33 -10.10
N GLY A 91 -30.73 -10.21 -9.53
CA GLY A 91 -31.45 -9.41 -8.56
C GLY A 91 -32.68 -8.74 -9.17
N LYS A 92 -33.84 -8.81 -8.49
CA LYS A 92 -35.00 -8.01 -8.86
C LYS A 92 -34.62 -6.54 -8.95
N ARG A 93 -34.94 -5.87 -10.07
CA ARG A 93 -34.89 -4.42 -10.16
C ARG A 93 -35.55 -3.84 -8.90
N ILE A 94 -34.79 -3.11 -8.10
CA ILE A 94 -35.37 -2.18 -7.13
C ILE A 94 -35.74 -0.95 -7.98
N ASP A 95 -36.92 -1.01 -8.58
CA ASP A 95 -37.56 0.14 -9.22
C ASP A 95 -37.85 1.13 -8.10
N GLY A 96 -37.10 2.21 -8.02
CA GLY A 96 -37.38 3.28 -7.09
C GLY A 96 -36.19 4.05 -6.49
N PHE A 97 -34.97 3.81 -6.91
CA PHE A 97 -33.81 4.54 -6.37
C PHE A 97 -33.14 5.51 -7.36
N PHE A 98 -33.90 6.07 -8.28
CA PHE A 98 -33.50 7.24 -9.03
C PHE A 98 -34.36 8.43 -8.61
N SER A 99 -34.29 8.87 -7.35
CA SER A 99 -34.66 10.20 -6.99
C SER A 99 -33.45 11.13 -7.22
N GLN A 100 -33.72 12.30 -7.82
CA GLN A 100 -32.73 13.34 -8.12
C GLN A 100 -32.02 13.92 -6.87
N ASP A 101 -32.30 13.39 -5.69
CA ASP A 101 -31.76 13.84 -4.40
C ASP A 101 -30.36 13.31 -4.09
N LEU A 102 -29.75 12.44 -4.93
CA LEU A 102 -28.41 11.91 -4.72
C LEU A 102 -27.28 12.84 -5.19
N TYR A 103 -27.60 14.03 -5.70
CA TYR A 103 -26.62 15.04 -6.08
C TYR A 103 -26.59 16.22 -5.09
N ASN A 104 -26.68 15.93 -3.80
CA ASN A 104 -26.41 16.95 -2.79
C ASN A 104 -24.95 16.78 -2.32
N PRO A 105 -24.03 17.71 -2.66
CA PRO A 105 -22.65 17.67 -2.19
C PRO A 105 -22.51 17.59 -0.67
N ALA A 106 -23.53 18.02 0.08
CA ALA A 106 -23.57 17.93 1.54
C ALA A 106 -23.78 16.49 2.05
N THR A 107 -24.31 15.54 1.24
CA THR A 107 -24.45 14.14 1.62
C THR A 107 -23.17 13.33 1.36
N LEU A 108 -22.25 13.83 0.55
CA LEU A 108 -20.90 13.29 0.39
C LEU A 108 -19.99 13.58 1.60
N ILE A 109 -20.43 14.47 2.51
CA ILE A 109 -19.77 14.78 3.79
C ILE A 109 -20.31 13.88 4.92
N ASN A 110 -21.27 13.03 4.67
CA ASN A 110 -21.58 11.96 5.61
C ASN A 110 -20.35 11.02 5.63
N HIS A 111 -19.44 11.37 6.54
CA HIS A 111 -18.54 10.39 7.12
C HIS A 111 -19.37 9.14 7.36
N THR A 112 -19.33 8.15 6.50
CA THR A 112 -19.42 6.79 6.99
C THR A 112 -18.42 6.78 8.11
N LYS A 113 -18.88 6.75 9.37
CA LYS A 113 -18.05 6.35 10.49
C LYS A 113 -17.36 5.12 9.98
N VAL A 114 -16.08 5.25 9.58
CA VAL A 114 -15.19 4.14 9.54
C VAL A 114 -15.32 3.62 10.94
N GLU A 115 -15.96 2.46 11.16
CA GLU A 115 -15.81 1.74 12.40
C GLU A 115 -14.31 1.78 12.61
N GLU A 116 -13.86 2.48 13.64
CA GLU A 116 -12.45 2.55 13.99
C GLU A 116 -12.06 1.10 14.19
N GLN A 117 -11.47 0.49 13.14
CA GLN A 117 -10.83 -0.80 13.31
C GLN A 117 -9.69 -0.52 14.26
N GLU A 118 -9.96 -0.74 15.55
CA GLU A 118 -8.95 -0.61 16.59
C GLU A 118 -7.81 -1.55 16.23
N VAL A 119 -6.69 -0.96 15.84
CA VAL A 119 -5.48 -1.73 15.61
C VAL A 119 -4.98 -2.21 16.95
N SER A 120 -5.05 -3.52 17.18
CA SER A 120 -4.71 -4.12 18.46
C SER A 120 -3.23 -3.90 18.78
N GLU A 121 -2.92 -3.43 19.98
CA GLU A 121 -1.56 -3.30 20.48
C GLU A 121 -0.95 -4.67 20.79
N ILE A 122 0.29 -4.85 20.38
CA ILE A 122 1.13 -6.02 20.68
C ILE A 122 2.15 -5.63 21.74
N SER A 123 2.33 -6.48 22.77
CA SER A 123 3.34 -6.22 23.78
C SER A 123 4.74 -6.13 23.18
N LYS A 124 5.45 -5.03 23.42
CA LYS A 124 6.85 -4.83 22.98
C LYS A 124 7.81 -5.89 23.54
N LYS A 125 7.48 -6.57 24.64
CA LYS A 125 8.25 -7.71 25.17
C LYS A 125 8.42 -8.82 24.15
N LEU A 126 7.51 -8.92 23.18
CA LEU A 126 7.66 -9.88 22.07
C LEU A 126 8.96 -9.66 21.28
N LEU A 127 9.43 -8.43 21.17
CA LEU A 127 10.65 -8.12 20.43
C LEU A 127 11.93 -8.59 21.15
N GLU A 128 11.88 -8.86 22.46
CA GLU A 128 13.05 -9.32 23.25
C GLU A 128 13.53 -10.71 22.85
N ARG A 129 12.69 -11.49 22.15
CA ARG A 129 13.07 -12.79 21.60
C ARG A 129 14.02 -12.70 20.39
N TYR A 130 14.18 -11.54 19.77
CA TYR A 130 15.02 -11.29 18.62
C TYR A 130 16.28 -10.54 19.00
N HIS A 131 17.36 -10.78 18.29
CA HIS A 131 18.63 -10.13 18.56
C HIS A 131 18.61 -8.63 18.20
N PRO A 132 18.96 -7.74 19.15
CA PRO A 132 18.85 -6.29 18.97
C PRO A 132 20.12 -5.70 18.33
N TYR A 133 20.66 -6.33 17.30
CA TYR A 133 21.82 -5.83 16.59
C TYR A 133 21.49 -5.47 15.14
N ALA A 134 22.26 -4.54 14.59
CA ALA A 134 22.13 -4.13 13.23
C ALA A 134 22.56 -5.25 12.27
N TYR A 135 21.80 -5.44 11.19
CA TYR A 135 22.16 -6.37 10.13
C TYR A 135 23.15 -5.71 9.16
N GLY A 136 24.36 -6.31 9.03
CA GLY A 136 25.45 -5.77 8.20
C GLY A 136 25.06 -5.58 6.73
N GLY A 137 24.39 -6.56 6.11
CA GLY A 137 23.93 -6.43 4.73
C GLY A 137 23.02 -5.23 4.47
N TRP A 138 22.30 -4.74 5.48
CA TRP A 138 21.53 -3.52 5.35
C TRP A 138 22.40 -2.26 5.45
N VAL A 139 23.56 -2.34 6.11
CA VAL A 139 24.54 -1.24 6.08
C VAL A 139 25.08 -1.06 4.67
N ASP A 140 25.39 -2.18 3.99
CA ASP A 140 25.84 -2.18 2.59
C ASP A 140 24.73 -1.68 1.63
N GLU A 141 23.46 -1.92 1.97
CA GLU A 141 22.29 -1.40 1.26
C GLU A 141 21.95 0.06 1.65
N GLY A 142 22.80 0.77 2.39
CA GLY A 142 22.62 2.19 2.74
C GLY A 142 21.76 2.47 3.97
N ILE A 143 21.52 1.49 4.86
CA ILE A 143 20.81 1.69 6.12
C ILE A 143 21.79 1.58 7.29
N GLY A 144 22.26 2.72 7.77
CA GLY A 144 23.25 2.80 8.84
C GLY A 144 22.80 2.20 10.18
N VAL A 145 23.78 1.81 11.00
CA VAL A 145 23.56 1.17 12.30
C VAL A 145 22.64 1.98 13.20
N GLU A 146 22.86 3.31 13.28
CA GLU A 146 22.07 4.19 14.14
C GLU A 146 20.61 4.30 13.66
N THR A 147 20.39 4.29 12.35
CA THR A 147 19.04 4.23 11.77
C THR A 147 18.37 2.91 12.13
N GLN A 148 19.06 1.77 11.97
CA GLN A 148 18.50 0.47 12.35
C GLN A 148 18.11 0.45 13.85
N ARG A 149 18.92 1.05 14.73
CA ARG A 149 18.60 1.19 16.16
C ARG A 149 17.38 2.09 16.40
N LYS A 150 17.34 3.25 15.73
CA LYS A 150 16.21 4.20 15.81
C LYS A 150 14.89 3.56 15.45
N PHE A 151 14.88 2.71 14.42
CA PHE A 151 13.68 2.00 13.96
C PHE A 151 13.44 0.67 14.67
N GLY A 152 14.28 0.31 15.64
CA GLY A 152 14.13 -0.88 16.46
C GLY A 152 14.31 -2.19 15.69
N ILE A 153 15.10 -2.17 14.62
CA ILE A 153 15.37 -3.34 13.78
C ILE A 153 16.04 -4.41 14.60
N ARG A 154 15.63 -5.68 14.36
CA ARG A 154 16.16 -6.86 15.04
C ARG A 154 16.40 -7.96 14.04
N TYR A 155 16.99 -9.05 14.50
CA TYR A 155 17.29 -10.20 13.67
C TYR A 155 16.82 -11.50 14.34
N SER A 156 16.19 -12.36 13.56
CA SER A 156 15.83 -13.72 13.94
C SER A 156 16.83 -14.69 13.35
N ILE A 157 17.70 -15.29 14.19
CA ILE A 157 18.66 -16.30 13.74
C ILE A 157 17.92 -17.55 13.26
N SER A 158 16.93 -18.00 14.02
CA SER A 158 16.20 -19.25 13.72
C SER A 158 15.39 -19.19 12.43
N GLU A 159 14.92 -18.00 12.04
CA GLU A 159 14.11 -17.81 10.84
C GLU A 159 14.90 -17.17 9.69
N ASN A 160 16.17 -16.80 9.92
CA ASN A 160 17.02 -16.05 8.99
C ASN A 160 16.29 -14.82 8.41
N LYS A 161 15.74 -13.97 9.30
CA LYS A 161 14.93 -12.82 8.92
C LYS A 161 15.34 -11.55 9.65
N ILE A 162 15.34 -10.46 8.92
CA ILE A 162 15.35 -9.12 9.52
C ILE A 162 13.95 -8.84 10.04
N ILE A 163 13.84 -8.42 11.28
CA ILE A 163 12.58 -8.16 11.99
C ILE A 163 12.36 -6.66 12.03
N ILE A 164 11.22 -6.24 11.51
CA ILE A 164 10.84 -4.84 11.33
C ILE A 164 9.59 -4.57 12.18
N PRO A 165 9.74 -3.96 13.37
CA PRO A 165 8.61 -3.57 14.19
C PRO A 165 7.76 -2.50 13.49
N GLN A 166 6.45 -2.67 13.54
CA GLN A 166 5.49 -1.71 13.00
C GLN A 166 4.89 -0.93 14.16
N LEU A 167 5.26 0.34 14.26
CA LEU A 167 4.72 1.24 15.29
C LEU A 167 3.64 2.14 14.69
N ASP A 168 2.58 2.36 15.45
CA ASP A 168 1.56 3.35 15.10
C ASP A 168 2.05 4.78 15.37
N VAL A 169 1.20 5.76 15.09
CA VAL A 169 1.48 7.20 15.28
C VAL A 169 1.80 7.60 16.72
N ASN A 170 1.46 6.76 17.70
CA ASN A 170 1.70 6.93 19.14
C ASN A 170 2.88 6.08 19.65
N GLY A 171 3.53 5.31 18.79
CA GLY A 171 4.65 4.45 19.14
C GLY A 171 4.23 3.11 19.77
N ARG A 172 2.96 2.69 19.68
CA ARG A 172 2.51 1.36 20.10
C ARG A 172 2.89 0.35 19.04
N LEU A 173 3.35 -0.83 19.44
CA LEU A 173 3.63 -1.92 18.51
C LEU A 173 2.31 -2.53 18.02
N ILE A 174 2.06 -2.49 16.73
CA ILE A 174 0.81 -2.96 16.11
C ILE A 174 1.01 -4.15 15.17
N GLY A 175 2.25 -4.42 14.78
CA GLY A 175 2.59 -5.51 13.89
C GLY A 175 4.09 -5.77 13.89
N VAL A 176 4.48 -6.88 13.29
CA VAL A 176 5.89 -7.22 13.07
C VAL A 176 6.03 -7.84 11.69
N ARG A 177 6.84 -7.24 10.84
CA ARG A 177 7.19 -7.79 9.53
C ARG A 177 8.57 -8.45 9.59
N GLY A 178 8.73 -9.52 8.85
CA GLY A 178 10.02 -10.16 8.61
C GLY A 178 10.43 -9.99 7.16
N ARG A 179 11.65 -9.52 6.90
CA ARG A 179 12.29 -9.61 5.59
C ARG A 179 13.13 -10.86 5.55
N SER A 180 12.75 -11.83 4.72
CA SER A 180 13.52 -13.07 4.57
C SER A 180 14.87 -12.78 3.91
N LEU A 181 15.91 -13.50 4.36
CA LEU A 181 17.24 -13.55 3.74
C LEU A 181 17.47 -14.91 3.03
N ASP A 182 16.48 -15.78 3.08
CA ASP A 182 16.49 -17.06 2.39
C ASP A 182 15.87 -16.90 0.99
N GLN A 183 16.66 -17.25 -0.05
CA GLN A 183 16.26 -17.06 -1.44
C GLN A 183 15.04 -17.93 -1.80
N TYR A 184 14.97 -19.17 -1.29
CA TYR A 184 13.81 -20.04 -1.53
C TYR A 184 12.52 -19.44 -0.95
N GLU A 185 12.58 -18.89 0.27
CA GLU A 185 11.42 -18.20 0.85
C GLU A 185 11.04 -16.96 0.03
N ILE A 186 12.02 -16.19 -0.46
CA ILE A 186 11.77 -14.98 -1.26
C ILE A 186 11.04 -15.33 -2.56
N ASP A 187 11.51 -16.37 -3.27
CA ASP A 187 10.98 -16.75 -4.57
C ASP A 187 9.57 -17.37 -4.48
N ASN A 188 9.30 -18.13 -3.40
CA ASN A 188 8.02 -18.84 -3.26
C ASN A 188 6.96 -18.09 -2.46
N PHE A 189 7.35 -17.21 -1.55
CA PHE A 189 6.42 -16.59 -0.59
C PHE A 189 6.53 -15.07 -0.49
N GLY A 190 7.51 -14.48 -1.18
CA GLY A 190 7.77 -13.05 -1.17
C GLY A 190 8.76 -12.61 -0.07
N LYS A 191 9.44 -11.52 -0.37
CA LYS A 191 10.55 -10.97 0.41
C LYS A 191 10.13 -10.47 1.80
N TYR A 192 8.93 -9.89 1.93
CA TYR A 192 8.40 -9.31 3.17
C TYR A 192 7.12 -10.02 3.57
N ARG A 193 7.06 -10.50 4.82
CA ARG A 193 5.88 -11.19 5.36
C ARG A 193 5.65 -10.82 6.82
N PRO A 194 4.40 -10.80 7.30
CA PRO A 194 4.12 -10.71 8.74
C PRO A 194 4.72 -11.91 9.47
N VAL A 195 5.30 -11.65 10.64
CA VAL A 195 5.83 -12.70 11.51
C VAL A 195 4.68 -13.45 12.18
N ARG A 196 4.86 -14.76 12.42
CA ARG A 196 3.93 -15.58 13.20
C ARG A 196 4.46 -15.83 14.61
N TYR A 197 3.59 -15.69 15.60
CA TYR A 197 3.92 -15.98 17.00
C TYR A 197 2.78 -16.71 17.67
N LYS A 198 3.06 -17.86 18.30
CA LYS A 198 2.07 -18.72 18.95
C LYS A 198 0.82 -18.97 18.10
N GLY A 199 1.02 -19.30 16.84
CA GLY A 199 -0.04 -19.58 15.88
C GLY A 199 -0.75 -18.34 15.28
N LYS A 200 -0.55 -17.15 15.85
CA LYS A 200 -1.13 -15.89 15.34
C LYS A 200 -0.18 -15.16 14.40
N THR A 201 -0.71 -14.60 13.33
CA THR A 201 0.03 -13.71 12.41
C THR A 201 0.01 -12.29 12.99
N LEU A 202 1.19 -11.69 13.14
CA LEU A 202 1.35 -10.34 13.70
C LEU A 202 1.18 -9.27 12.59
N SER A 203 0.05 -9.33 11.90
CA SER A 203 -0.32 -8.40 10.83
C SER A 203 -1.23 -7.29 11.36
N TYR A 204 -1.26 -6.19 10.62
CA TYR A 204 -2.16 -5.05 10.83
C TYR A 204 -2.63 -4.54 9.45
N PRO A 205 -3.75 -3.80 9.36
CA PRO A 205 -4.15 -3.15 8.12
C PRO A 205 -3.16 -2.04 7.75
N THR A 206 -2.37 -2.22 6.69
CA THR A 206 -1.35 -1.23 6.26
C THR A 206 -1.96 0.12 5.92
N SER A 207 -3.21 0.14 5.46
CA SER A 207 -3.97 1.36 5.19
C SER A 207 -4.27 2.22 6.44
N LEU A 208 -4.08 1.66 7.65
CA LEU A 208 -4.30 2.33 8.94
C LEU A 208 -2.97 2.62 9.65
N ASN A 209 -1.87 2.71 8.94
CA ASN A 209 -0.57 3.11 9.47
C ASN A 209 0.28 3.83 8.42
N LEU A 210 1.24 4.60 8.90
CA LEU A 210 2.33 5.18 8.13
C LEU A 210 3.63 4.79 8.82
N TYR A 211 4.34 3.81 8.24
CA TYR A 211 5.60 3.38 8.82
C TYR A 211 6.61 4.54 8.91
N GLY A 212 7.26 4.66 10.03
CA GLY A 212 8.24 5.72 10.27
C GLY A 212 7.64 7.05 10.76
N LEU A 213 6.32 7.22 10.76
CA LEU A 213 5.71 8.47 11.22
C LEU A 213 6.05 8.76 12.69
N PHE A 214 5.96 7.77 13.57
CA PHE A 214 6.34 7.94 14.98
C PHE A 214 7.81 8.37 15.14
N GLN A 215 8.74 7.67 14.47
CA GLN A 215 10.17 7.92 14.58
C GLN A 215 10.57 9.25 13.96
N ASN A 216 9.91 9.68 12.90
CA ASN A 216 10.30 10.84 12.09
C ASN A 216 9.41 12.07 12.33
N LYS A 217 8.38 11.98 13.18
CA LYS A 217 7.39 13.06 13.41
C LYS A 217 8.04 14.43 13.63
N ARG A 218 9.03 14.51 14.53
CA ARG A 218 9.73 15.76 14.83
C ARG A 218 10.45 16.32 13.59
N ASN A 219 11.09 15.46 12.82
CA ASN A 219 11.82 15.86 11.63
C ASN A 219 10.88 16.33 10.52
N ILE A 220 9.73 15.67 10.36
CA ILE A 220 8.67 16.06 9.42
C ILE A 220 8.15 17.45 9.76
N LEU A 221 7.83 17.70 11.04
CA LEU A 221 7.37 19.01 11.51
C LEU A 221 8.41 20.08 11.27
N ASN A 222 9.69 19.84 11.60
CA ASN A 222 10.79 20.78 11.40
C ASN A 222 11.03 21.09 9.91
N ALA A 223 10.83 20.11 9.03
CA ALA A 223 10.99 20.28 7.59
C ALA A 223 9.77 20.93 6.90
N GLY A 224 8.60 20.95 7.57
CA GLY A 224 7.32 21.38 7.00
C GLY A 224 6.85 20.50 5.84
N ARG A 225 7.47 19.32 5.65
CA ARG A 225 7.21 18.39 4.57
C ARG A 225 7.46 16.95 4.97
N VAL A 226 6.83 16.02 4.23
CA VAL A 226 7.05 14.57 4.35
C VAL A 226 7.40 13.98 2.99
N VAL A 227 8.26 12.96 2.96
CA VAL A 227 8.51 12.13 1.77
C VAL A 227 7.80 10.79 1.96
N VAL A 228 6.93 10.43 1.02
CA VAL A 228 6.11 9.23 1.09
C VAL A 228 6.68 8.17 0.16
N PHE A 229 7.05 7.01 0.70
CA PHE A 229 7.60 5.86 -0.02
C PHE A 229 6.65 4.66 -0.02
N GLU A 230 6.96 3.65 -0.84
CA GLU A 230 6.26 2.37 -0.83
C GLU A 230 6.70 1.49 0.35
N SER A 231 8.02 1.45 0.64
CA SER A 231 8.62 0.49 1.54
C SER A 231 9.28 1.09 2.77
N GLU A 232 9.37 0.28 3.84
CA GLU A 232 10.08 0.62 5.08
C GLU A 232 11.59 0.84 4.85
N LYS A 233 12.16 0.12 3.87
CA LYS A 233 13.58 0.23 3.52
C LYS A 233 13.92 1.66 3.10
N SER A 234 13.13 2.24 2.21
CA SER A 234 13.35 3.58 1.67
C SER A 234 13.27 4.67 2.74
N VAL A 235 12.37 4.50 3.73
CA VAL A 235 12.29 5.40 4.89
C VAL A 235 13.58 5.38 5.71
N MET A 236 14.12 4.18 5.96
CA MET A 236 15.36 4.03 6.72
C MET A 236 16.60 4.50 5.94
N GLN A 237 16.64 4.27 4.62
CA GLN A 237 17.70 4.81 3.77
C GLN A 237 17.68 6.34 3.79
N LEU A 238 16.51 6.97 3.68
CA LEU A 238 16.40 8.42 3.80
C LEU A 238 16.87 8.92 5.16
N ASP A 239 16.54 8.23 6.22
CA ASP A 239 17.00 8.60 7.56
C ASP A 239 18.54 8.57 7.66
N THR A 240 19.17 7.54 7.06
CA THR A 240 20.63 7.44 6.98
C THR A 240 21.23 8.56 6.11
N ILE A 241 20.69 8.82 4.91
CA ILE A 241 21.10 9.90 4.00
C ILE A 241 21.08 11.25 4.71
N MET A 242 20.09 11.46 5.58
CA MET A 242 19.90 12.70 6.33
C MET A 242 20.51 12.69 7.76
N ASN A 243 21.39 11.72 8.05
CA ASN A 243 22.08 11.58 9.34
C ASN A 243 21.12 11.61 10.54
N GLY A 244 20.09 10.71 10.53
CA GLY A 244 19.09 10.59 11.59
C GLY A 244 17.97 11.63 11.55
N ARG A 245 18.01 12.56 10.59
CA ARG A 245 16.99 13.61 10.41
C ARG A 245 16.02 13.31 9.26
N GLY A 246 15.83 12.04 8.92
CA GLY A 246 14.89 11.62 7.89
C GLY A 246 13.47 12.11 8.17
N ASN A 247 12.77 12.52 7.13
CA ASN A 247 11.38 12.96 7.15
C ASN A 247 10.49 12.08 6.24
N GLY A 248 10.89 10.82 6.07
CA GLY A 248 10.18 9.84 5.27
C GLY A 248 9.15 9.06 6.07
N VAL A 249 8.10 8.63 5.37
CA VAL A 249 7.12 7.61 5.84
C VAL A 249 6.87 6.62 4.72
N ALA A 250 6.45 5.38 5.06
CA ALA A 250 6.05 4.40 4.05
C ALA A 250 4.57 4.05 4.16
N LEU A 251 3.96 3.84 2.99
CA LEU A 251 2.59 3.35 2.84
C LEU A 251 2.48 1.85 3.15
N SER A 252 3.62 1.13 3.08
CA SER A 252 3.68 -0.34 3.10
C SER A 252 2.80 -0.99 2.03
N GLY A 253 2.66 -0.28 0.90
CA GLY A 253 1.87 -0.63 -0.28
C GLY A 253 1.98 0.46 -1.34
N SER A 254 1.31 0.26 -2.48
CA SER A 254 1.41 1.15 -3.65
C SER A 254 0.38 2.29 -3.69
N SER A 255 -0.56 2.35 -2.73
CA SER A 255 -1.62 3.38 -2.73
C SER A 255 -1.82 3.99 -1.35
N ILE A 256 -2.20 5.28 -1.32
CA ILE A 256 -2.47 6.01 -0.08
C ILE A 256 -3.95 5.95 0.29
N SER A 257 -4.24 5.63 1.55
CA SER A 257 -5.61 5.60 2.11
C SER A 257 -6.07 6.99 2.57
N ASN A 258 -7.39 7.15 2.77
CA ASN A 258 -7.94 8.38 3.36
C ASN A 258 -7.45 8.58 4.80
N TRP A 259 -7.37 7.49 5.58
CA TRP A 259 -6.84 7.55 6.94
C TRP A 259 -5.38 8.06 6.97
N GLN A 260 -4.53 7.59 6.06
CA GLN A 260 -3.14 8.05 5.95
C GLN A 260 -3.07 9.53 5.58
N ILE A 261 -3.94 10.00 4.69
CA ILE A 261 -4.04 11.43 4.33
C ILE A 261 -4.48 12.26 5.53
N ASP A 262 -5.46 11.78 6.30
CA ASP A 262 -5.97 12.47 7.49
C ASP A 262 -4.88 12.57 8.57
N GLU A 263 -4.08 11.50 8.79
CA GLU A 263 -2.95 11.54 9.73
C GLU A 263 -1.87 12.54 9.30
N LEU A 264 -1.53 12.60 8.02
CA LEU A 264 -0.60 13.62 7.51
C LEU A 264 -1.16 15.04 7.68
N SER A 265 -2.47 15.22 7.46
CA SER A 265 -3.13 16.53 7.63
C SER A 265 -3.08 17.05 9.05
N LYS A 266 -3.16 16.17 10.05
CA LYS A 266 -3.05 16.51 11.48
C LYS A 266 -1.68 17.07 11.87
N LEU A 267 -0.66 16.86 11.03
CA LEU A 267 0.68 17.39 11.27
C LEU A 267 0.83 18.86 10.92
N GLY A 268 -0.09 19.46 10.16
CA GLY A 268 -0.02 20.85 9.73
C GLY A 268 1.15 21.14 8.76
N ILE A 269 1.63 20.13 8.03
CA ILE A 269 2.67 20.28 7.02
C ILE A 269 2.10 20.80 5.70
N ASN A 270 2.93 21.47 4.91
CA ASN A 270 2.50 22.11 3.66
C ASN A 270 2.78 21.27 2.42
N GLU A 271 3.82 20.44 2.43
CA GLU A 271 4.28 19.71 1.25
C GLU A 271 4.34 18.20 1.51
N VAL A 272 3.81 17.41 0.55
CA VAL A 272 4.02 15.98 0.46
C VAL A 272 4.80 15.68 -0.81
N VAL A 273 5.94 15.01 -0.65
CA VAL A 273 6.81 14.57 -1.74
C VAL A 273 6.58 13.07 -1.95
N VAL A 274 6.08 12.67 -3.11
CA VAL A 274 5.83 11.28 -3.46
C VAL A 274 7.08 10.67 -4.08
N GLY A 275 7.63 9.63 -3.45
CA GLY A 275 8.86 8.95 -3.85
C GLY A 275 8.61 7.45 -4.04
N LEU A 276 7.83 7.07 -5.07
CA LEU A 276 7.58 5.66 -5.38
C LEU A 276 8.72 5.05 -6.19
N ASP A 277 8.77 3.71 -6.20
CA ASP A 277 9.78 2.97 -6.94
C ASP A 277 9.62 3.17 -8.47
N LYS A 278 10.74 3.18 -9.20
CA LYS A 278 10.76 3.31 -10.66
C LYS A 278 10.28 2.01 -11.33
N ASP A 279 9.00 1.96 -11.64
CA ASP A 279 8.33 0.80 -12.23
C ASP A 279 8.03 1.02 -13.73
N TYR A 280 9.05 1.45 -14.50
CA TYR A 280 8.98 1.65 -15.95
C TYR A 280 10.36 1.54 -16.58
N GLN A 281 10.42 1.04 -17.82
CA GLN A 281 11.65 0.84 -18.58
C GLN A 281 11.65 1.56 -19.95
N ASP A 282 10.48 1.95 -20.42
CA ASP A 282 10.29 2.65 -21.70
C ASP A 282 9.38 3.88 -21.55
N GLU A 283 9.25 4.64 -22.61
CA GLU A 283 8.50 5.90 -22.64
C GLU A 283 6.99 5.71 -22.43
N GLU A 284 6.42 4.61 -22.92
CA GLU A 284 4.99 4.33 -22.80
C GLU A 284 4.67 3.93 -21.35
N ALA A 285 5.44 3.02 -20.78
CA ALA A 285 5.32 2.62 -19.37
C ALA A 285 5.56 3.82 -18.43
N ARG A 286 6.48 4.74 -18.78
CA ARG A 286 6.74 5.96 -18.02
C ARG A 286 5.52 6.88 -17.99
N LYS A 287 4.85 7.10 -19.11
CA LYS A 287 3.62 7.91 -19.20
C LYS A 287 2.50 7.29 -18.37
N LEU A 288 2.27 5.99 -18.52
CA LEU A 288 1.26 5.26 -17.75
C LEU A 288 1.54 5.35 -16.23
N ARG A 289 2.81 5.20 -15.82
CA ARG A 289 3.18 5.32 -14.40
C ARG A 289 2.92 6.73 -13.87
N ALA A 290 3.23 7.78 -14.64
CA ALA A 290 2.95 9.16 -14.27
C ALA A 290 1.45 9.40 -14.08
N GLU A 291 0.60 8.94 -14.99
CA GLU A 291 -0.86 9.03 -14.89
C GLU A 291 -1.40 8.29 -13.66
N MET A 292 -0.87 7.08 -13.39
CA MET A 292 -1.23 6.31 -12.19
C MET A 292 -0.89 7.06 -10.91
N ILE A 293 0.29 7.67 -10.82
CA ILE A 293 0.71 8.46 -9.65
C ILE A 293 -0.25 9.65 -9.48
N VAL A 294 -0.55 10.38 -10.54
CA VAL A 294 -1.53 11.49 -10.48
C VAL A 294 -2.87 11.00 -9.96
N LYS A 295 -3.41 9.91 -10.52
CA LYS A 295 -4.69 9.32 -10.09
C LYS A 295 -4.69 8.94 -8.61
N MET A 296 -3.62 8.30 -8.12
CA MET A 296 -3.50 7.84 -6.73
C MET A 296 -3.43 9.00 -5.73
N PHE A 297 -2.68 10.05 -6.06
CA PHE A 297 -2.41 11.14 -5.12
C PHE A 297 -3.25 12.40 -5.34
N LYS A 298 -4.09 12.45 -6.38
CA LYS A 298 -4.95 13.58 -6.72
C LYS A 298 -5.76 14.11 -5.52
N LYS A 299 -6.29 13.22 -4.69
CA LYS A 299 -7.08 13.59 -3.51
C LYS A 299 -6.27 14.35 -2.44
N MET A 300 -4.95 14.29 -2.48
CA MET A 300 -4.08 15.04 -1.57
C MET A 300 -3.93 16.51 -1.96
N LEU A 301 -4.15 16.85 -3.23
CA LEU A 301 -4.03 18.23 -3.74
C LEU A 301 -4.99 19.21 -3.06
N LEU A 302 -6.09 18.71 -2.46
CA LEU A 302 -7.03 19.53 -1.69
C LEU A 302 -6.46 19.98 -0.33
N ARG A 303 -5.36 19.35 0.13
CA ARG A 303 -4.82 19.57 1.49
C ARG A 303 -3.34 19.93 1.51
N PHE A 304 -2.59 19.58 0.46
CA PHE A 304 -1.13 19.72 0.41
C PHE A 304 -0.66 20.21 -0.95
N ASN A 305 0.49 20.86 -0.97
CA ASN A 305 1.31 20.95 -2.16
C ASN A 305 1.93 19.55 -2.39
N VAL A 306 1.61 18.90 -3.50
CA VAL A 306 2.10 17.56 -3.82
C VAL A 306 3.16 17.67 -4.90
N SER A 307 4.31 17.04 -4.67
CA SER A 307 5.36 16.90 -5.67
C SER A 307 5.81 15.44 -5.79
N VAL A 308 6.42 15.06 -6.91
CA VAL A 308 6.80 13.68 -7.22
C VAL A 308 8.28 13.62 -7.55
N LEU A 309 9.00 12.68 -6.95
CA LEU A 309 10.34 12.29 -7.36
C LEU A 309 10.21 11.38 -8.58
N PHE A 310 10.43 11.93 -9.75
CA PHE A 310 10.24 11.21 -11.01
C PHE A 310 11.51 11.29 -11.85
N ASP A 311 12.02 10.13 -12.28
CA ASP A 311 13.24 10.05 -13.08
C ASP A 311 12.93 10.18 -14.58
N ASP A 312 12.76 11.44 -15.04
CA ASP A 312 12.44 11.75 -16.42
C ASP A 312 13.60 11.51 -17.40
N CYS A 313 14.82 11.58 -16.88
CA CYS A 313 16.01 11.75 -17.73
C CYS A 313 16.84 10.49 -17.86
N ASP A 314 16.28 9.35 -17.60
CA ASP A 314 16.95 8.03 -17.69
C ASP A 314 18.41 8.03 -17.19
N GLY A 315 18.64 7.46 -16.04
CA GLY A 315 19.98 7.27 -15.53
C GLY A 315 20.24 7.66 -14.10
N VAL A 316 19.25 8.16 -13.34
CA VAL A 316 19.37 8.36 -11.90
C VAL A 316 19.00 7.08 -11.16
N LEU A 317 17.91 6.43 -11.59
CA LEU A 317 17.40 5.19 -10.99
C LEU A 317 17.40 4.04 -11.98
N GLY A 318 17.77 2.84 -11.53
CA GLY A 318 17.51 1.59 -12.22
C GLY A 318 16.03 1.16 -12.13
N TYR A 319 15.66 0.14 -12.89
CA TYR A 319 14.34 -0.46 -12.82
C TYR A 319 14.07 -1.05 -11.42
N LYS A 320 12.93 -0.74 -10.83
CA LYS A 320 12.53 -1.12 -9.45
C LYS A 320 13.32 -0.43 -8.33
N ASP A 321 14.23 0.50 -8.63
CA ASP A 321 14.88 1.28 -7.59
C ASP A 321 13.90 2.27 -6.94
N SER A 322 13.98 2.36 -5.64
CA SER A 322 13.44 3.47 -4.87
C SER A 322 14.33 4.72 -5.03
N PRO A 323 13.81 5.92 -4.91
CA PRO A 323 14.60 7.16 -4.96
C PRO A 323 15.80 7.20 -4.01
N THR A 324 15.84 6.35 -2.99
CA THR A 324 16.90 6.28 -1.98
C THR A 324 17.93 5.17 -2.22
N ASP A 325 17.65 4.20 -3.11
CA ASP A 325 18.52 3.03 -3.34
C ASP A 325 19.89 3.41 -3.92
N CYS A 326 19.96 4.45 -4.72
CA CYS A 326 21.20 4.94 -5.33
C CYS A 326 22.00 5.88 -4.42
N GLY A 327 21.58 6.10 -3.19
CA GLY A 327 22.30 6.87 -2.19
C GLY A 327 22.02 8.39 -2.23
N LYS A 328 22.90 9.14 -1.55
CA LYS A 328 22.68 10.54 -1.19
C LYS A 328 22.57 11.48 -2.40
N GLU A 329 23.56 11.48 -3.28
CA GLU A 329 23.61 12.43 -4.40
C GLU A 329 22.47 12.25 -5.42
N PRO A 330 22.16 11.00 -5.88
CA PRO A 330 21.01 10.76 -6.72
C PRO A 330 19.68 11.18 -6.06
N PHE A 331 19.50 10.90 -4.78
CA PHE A 331 18.31 11.34 -4.06
C PHE A 331 18.13 12.86 -4.09
N TYR A 332 19.19 13.62 -3.77
CA TYR A 332 19.11 15.09 -3.80
C TYR A 332 18.95 15.64 -5.22
N LYS A 333 19.47 14.97 -6.24
CA LYS A 333 19.24 15.34 -7.65
C LYS A 333 17.74 15.23 -7.98
N LEU A 334 17.09 14.12 -7.62
CA LEU A 334 15.65 13.95 -7.78
C LEU A 334 14.85 14.96 -6.96
N MET A 335 15.26 15.23 -5.70
CA MET A 335 14.59 16.22 -4.87
C MET A 335 14.63 17.63 -5.45
N ARG A 336 15.74 18.03 -6.10
CA ARG A 336 15.82 19.33 -6.79
C ARG A 336 14.97 19.38 -8.07
N ALA A 337 14.88 18.25 -8.77
CA ALA A 337 14.14 18.13 -10.04
C ALA A 337 12.68 17.67 -9.85
N ARG A 338 12.18 17.58 -8.60
CA ARG A 338 10.84 17.05 -8.34
C ARG A 338 9.76 17.82 -9.10
N LYS A 339 8.77 17.09 -9.60
CA LYS A 339 7.66 17.64 -10.37
C LYS A 339 6.50 17.99 -9.47
N VAL A 340 6.02 19.23 -9.56
CA VAL A 340 4.82 19.66 -8.82
C VAL A 340 3.58 19.11 -9.53
N MET A 341 2.69 18.49 -8.77
CA MET A 341 1.38 18.07 -9.27
C MET A 341 0.42 19.26 -9.22
N SER A 342 -0.30 19.47 -10.29
CA SER A 342 -1.30 20.55 -10.46
C SER A 342 -2.67 19.98 -10.83
#